data_a47599556826127af8d66e631e6c406a
#
_entry.id   a47599556826127af8d66e631e6c406a
#
_cell.length_a   1.000
_cell.length_b   1.000
_cell.length_c   1.000
_cell.angle_alpha   90.00
_cell.angle_beta   90.00
_cell.angle_gamma   90.00
#
_symmetry.space_group_name_H-M   'P 1'
#
loop_
_entity.id
_entity.type
_entity.pdbx_description
1 polymer ?
#
loop_
_entity_poly.entity_id
_entity_poly.type
_entity_poly.pdbx_seq_one_letter_code
_entity_poly.pdbx_strand_id
1 'polypeptide(L)'
;MFDRLLAPLLETLRPHFGLSKTXLETLAVLLVGLANGRTVNLSXLASXFPGDAQHGSNYRRLQRFFQFVRLDGDTAARLIVXTLNCGRPKLLALDRTNWKLGSRDVNVLVLAIVTRRFRVPLMWTLLPHAGNSDTAQRIALLERYLSLFGASSIRALLADREFIGAGWLXFLCXXSVPFAIRLREDMQIRLADGRLRQFRSLLRKPRRGTWEGWLNGMDAVPANQLRVAAKRIKGSELLIV
;
A
#
# COMPACT_ATOMS: atom_id res chain seq x y z
N MET A 1 -27.13 -15.20 8.53
CA MET A 1 -26.32 -14.15 7.89
C MET A 1 -25.16 -14.75 7.12
N PHE A 2 -24.41 -15.67 7.71
CA PHE A 2 -23.23 -16.31 7.11
C PHE A 2 -23.54 -16.94 5.74
N ASP A 3 -24.59 -17.79 5.68
CA ASP A 3 -24.97 -18.51 4.45
C ASP A 3 -25.38 -17.55 3.31
N ARG A 4 -25.97 -16.41 3.64
CA ARG A 4 -26.40 -15.41 2.65
C ARG A 4 -25.21 -14.76 1.94
N LEU A 5 -24.04 -14.72 2.59
CA LEU A 5 -22.84 -14.11 2.04
C LEU A 5 -22.00 -15.08 1.23
N LEU A 6 -22.08 -16.38 1.55
CA LEU A 6 -21.20 -17.38 0.93
C LEU A 6 -21.48 -17.57 -0.57
N ALA A 7 -22.74 -17.73 -0.98
CA ALA A 7 -23.06 -18.01 -2.37
C ALA A 7 -22.65 -16.86 -3.32
N PRO A 8 -23.01 -15.59 -3.04
CA PRO A 8 -22.57 -14.48 -3.88
C PRO A 8 -21.04 -14.33 -3.89
N LEU A 9 -20.38 -14.56 -2.75
CA LEU A 9 -18.93 -14.48 -2.67
C LEU A 9 -18.27 -15.57 -3.52
N LEU A 10 -18.78 -16.79 -3.46
CA LEU A 10 -18.27 -17.89 -4.29
C LEU A 10 -18.41 -17.58 -5.79
N GLU A 11 -19.54 -17.00 -6.19
CA GLU A 11 -19.74 -16.59 -7.58
C GLU A 11 -18.75 -15.51 -8.01
N THR A 12 -18.46 -14.56 -7.09
CA THR A 12 -17.48 -13.50 -7.35
C THR A 12 -16.07 -14.05 -7.47
N LEU A 13 -15.69 -14.99 -6.60
CA LEU A 13 -14.31 -15.51 -6.56
C LEU A 13 -14.01 -16.53 -7.67
N ARG A 14 -15.01 -17.32 -8.06
CA ARG A 14 -14.82 -18.45 -8.99
C ARG A 14 -14.14 -18.08 -10.31
N PRO A 15 -14.52 -16.98 -10.99
CA PRO A 15 -13.88 -16.65 -12.26
C PRO A 15 -12.43 -16.21 -12.13
N HIS A 16 -11.98 -15.84 -10.94
CA HIS A 16 -10.66 -15.24 -10.73
C HIS A 16 -9.62 -16.23 -10.21
N PHE A 17 -10.06 -17.20 -9.40
CA PHE A 17 -9.12 -18.13 -8.76
C PHE A 17 -9.33 -19.54 -9.30
N GLY A 18 -8.29 -20.11 -9.90
CA GLY A 18 -8.29 -21.48 -10.41
C GLY A 18 -8.15 -22.52 -9.29
N LEU A 19 -9.01 -22.42 -8.27
CA LEU A 19 -9.01 -23.30 -7.11
C LEU A 19 -10.05 -24.40 -7.30
N SER A 20 -9.80 -25.57 -6.72
CA SER A 20 -10.83 -26.60 -6.64
C SER A 20 -12.05 -26.07 -5.87
N LYS A 21 -13.21 -26.68 -6.06
CA LYS A 21 -14.43 -26.32 -5.36
C LYS A 21 -14.20 -26.20 -3.85
N THR A 22 -13.58 -27.21 -3.29
CA THR A 22 -13.27 -27.24 -1.85
C THR A 22 -12.28 -26.14 -1.40
N UNK A 23 -11.36 -25.70 -2.08
CA UNK A 23 -10.54 -24.76 -1.83
C UNK A 23 -11.09 -23.53 -1.93
N LEU A 24 -11.96 -23.29 -2.91
CA LEU A 24 -12.71 -22.05 -3.08
C LEU A 24 -13.72 -21.80 -1.94
N GLU A 25 -14.44 -22.82 -1.57
CA GLU A 25 -15.35 -22.76 -0.41
C GLU A 25 -14.60 -22.40 0.87
N THR A 26 -13.42 -23.00 1.07
CA THR A 26 -12.59 -22.70 2.26
C THR A 26 -12.17 -21.22 2.24
N LEU A 27 -11.76 -20.71 1.09
CA LEU A 27 -11.41 -19.30 0.94
C LEU A 27 -12.60 -18.38 1.26
N ALA A 28 -13.78 -18.70 0.72
CA ALA A 28 -14.98 -17.90 0.98
C ALA A 28 -15.36 -17.90 2.47
N VAL A 29 -15.33 -19.07 3.11
CA VAL A 29 -15.60 -19.18 4.55
C VAL A 29 -14.57 -18.40 5.35
N LEU A 30 -13.29 -18.48 4.97
CA LEU A 30 -12.22 -17.75 5.62
C LEU A 30 -12.43 -16.23 5.53
N LEU A 31 -12.79 -15.72 4.34
CA LEU A 31 -13.03 -14.29 4.13
C LEU A 31 -14.22 -13.79 4.96
N VAL A 32 -15.34 -14.54 4.96
CA VAL A 32 -16.51 -14.18 5.76
C VAL A 32 -16.20 -14.28 7.26
N GLY A 33 -15.46 -15.31 7.66
CA GLY A 33 -15.03 -15.49 9.05
C GLY A 33 -14.14 -14.35 9.53
N LEU A 34 -13.17 -13.93 8.71
CA LEU A 34 -12.28 -12.79 9.04
C LEU A 34 -13.09 -11.50 9.19
N ALA A 35 -14.04 -11.26 8.28
CA ALA A 35 -14.87 -10.05 8.30
C ALA A 35 -15.79 -9.98 9.53
N ASN A 36 -16.44 -11.08 9.86
CA ASN A 36 -17.39 -11.15 10.96
C ASN A 36 -16.71 -11.31 12.31
N GLY A 37 -15.71 -12.18 12.39
CA GLY A 37 -15.01 -12.49 13.64
C GLY A 37 -13.97 -11.49 14.07
N ARG A 38 -13.49 -10.67 13.12
CA ARG A 38 -12.42 -9.69 13.37
C ARG A 38 -11.21 -10.31 14.08
N THR A 39 -10.91 -11.56 13.71
CA THR A 39 -9.81 -12.31 14.30
C THR A 39 -9.08 -13.08 13.21
N VAL A 40 -7.77 -13.27 13.41
CA VAL A 40 -6.96 -14.14 12.54
C VAL A 40 -6.67 -15.47 13.20
N ASN A 41 -7.23 -15.72 14.37
CA ASN A 41 -7.04 -16.98 15.10
C ASN A 41 -7.81 -18.11 14.36
N LEU A 42 -7.08 -19.10 13.89
CA LEU A 42 -7.67 -20.20 13.10
C LEU A 42 -8.70 -21.02 13.88
N SER A 43 -8.56 -21.16 15.19
CA SER A 43 -9.57 -21.84 16.01
C SER A 43 -10.89 -21.07 16.03
N UNK A 44 -10.75 -19.92 15.89
CA UNK A 44 -11.84 -19.18 15.85
C UNK A 44 -12.51 -19.22 14.62
N LEU A 45 -11.76 -19.08 13.69
CA LEU A 45 -12.27 -19.14 12.32
C LEU A 45 -12.87 -20.53 12.00
N ALA A 46 -12.34 -21.58 12.55
CA ALA A 46 -12.85 -22.94 12.37
C ALA A 46 -14.29 -23.09 12.88
N SER A 47 -14.68 -22.33 13.85
CA SER A 47 -16.08 -22.32 14.37
C SER A 47 -17.09 -21.62 13.43
N UNK A 48 -16.59 -20.95 12.45
CA UNK A 48 -17.28 -20.35 11.60
C UNK A 48 -17.70 -21.11 10.49
N PHE A 49 -17.33 -22.29 10.32
CA PHE A 49 -17.71 -23.12 9.18
C PHE A 49 -19.19 -23.54 9.29
N PRO A 50 -19.90 -23.49 8.18
CA PRO A 50 -21.27 -23.98 8.17
C PRO A 50 -21.31 -25.52 8.13
N GLY A 51 -22.44 -26.09 8.57
CA GLY A 51 -22.66 -27.54 8.56
C GLY A 51 -22.23 -28.22 9.85
N ASP A 52 -22.35 -29.54 9.86
CA ASP A 52 -22.22 -30.36 11.06
C ASP A 52 -20.80 -30.92 11.28
N ALA A 53 -19.83 -30.47 10.49
CA ALA A 53 -18.47 -30.96 10.63
C ALA A 53 -17.87 -30.53 11.97
N GLN A 54 -17.16 -31.45 12.60
CA GLN A 54 -16.51 -31.16 13.88
C GLN A 54 -15.48 -30.05 13.76
N HIS A 55 -15.38 -29.25 14.80
CA HIS A 55 -14.43 -28.12 14.90
C HIS A 55 -13.00 -28.53 14.51
N GLY A 56 -12.54 -29.70 15.00
CA GLY A 56 -11.20 -30.20 14.68
C GLY A 56 -11.00 -30.46 13.18
N SER A 57 -12.03 -30.93 12.48
CA SER A 57 -11.97 -31.10 11.01
C SER A 57 -11.85 -29.77 10.30
N ASN A 58 -12.65 -28.79 10.70
CA ASN A 58 -12.61 -27.44 10.13
C ASN A 58 -11.26 -26.77 10.38
N TYR A 59 -10.71 -26.92 11.58
CA TYR A 59 -9.40 -26.40 11.94
C TYR A 59 -8.31 -26.99 11.03
N ARG A 60 -8.31 -28.32 10.85
CA ARG A 60 -7.36 -29.00 9.95
C ARG A 60 -7.54 -28.56 8.49
N ARG A 61 -8.78 -28.30 8.07
CA ARG A 61 -9.08 -27.80 6.73
C ARG A 61 -8.42 -26.43 6.50
N LEU A 62 -8.50 -25.53 7.49
CA LEU A 62 -7.83 -24.23 7.44
C LEU A 62 -6.29 -24.38 7.44
N GLN A 63 -5.75 -25.25 8.28
CA GLN A 63 -4.31 -25.51 8.29
C GLN A 63 -3.80 -25.96 6.93
N ARG A 64 -4.49 -26.94 6.31
CA ARG A 64 -4.16 -27.45 4.97
C ARG A 64 -4.27 -26.37 3.91
N PHE A 65 -5.28 -25.50 4.02
CA PHE A 65 -5.44 -24.39 3.09
C PHE A 65 -4.20 -23.49 3.11
N PHE A 66 -3.76 -23.06 4.28
CA PHE A 66 -2.58 -22.21 4.38
C PHE A 66 -1.26 -22.94 4.02
N GLN A 67 -1.22 -24.23 4.22
CA GLN A 67 -0.04 -25.04 3.88
C GLN A 67 0.12 -25.24 2.37
N PHE A 68 -0.96 -25.52 1.66
CA PHE A 68 -0.91 -26.01 0.28
C PHE A 68 -1.45 -25.03 -0.76
N VAL A 69 -2.33 -24.10 -0.39
CA VAL A 69 -2.90 -23.17 -1.36
C VAL A 69 -2.04 -21.93 -1.47
N ARG A 70 -1.69 -21.57 -2.70
CA ARG A 70 -0.98 -20.34 -3.00
C ARG A 70 -1.93 -19.42 -3.76
N LEU A 71 -2.29 -18.31 -3.15
CA LEU A 71 -3.12 -17.31 -3.80
C LEU A 71 -2.21 -16.37 -4.59
N ASP A 72 -2.54 -16.17 -5.86
CA ASP A 72 -1.83 -15.23 -6.69
C ASP A 72 -2.20 -13.80 -6.28
N GLY A 73 -1.22 -13.04 -5.81
CA GLY A 73 -1.42 -11.68 -5.36
C GLY A 73 -1.84 -10.73 -6.46
N ASP A 74 -1.40 -10.98 -7.70
CA ASP A 74 -1.78 -10.14 -8.85
C ASP A 74 -3.26 -10.37 -9.21
N THR A 75 -3.74 -11.61 -9.13
CA THR A 75 -5.15 -11.92 -9.31
C THR A 75 -5.99 -11.25 -8.21
N ALA A 76 -5.53 -11.31 -6.96
CA ALA A 76 -6.21 -10.63 -5.85
C ALA A 76 -6.27 -9.12 -6.09
N ALA A 77 -5.18 -8.52 -6.56
CA ALA A 77 -5.13 -7.08 -6.85
C ALA A 77 -6.14 -6.70 -7.95
N ARG A 78 -6.21 -7.48 -9.04
CA ARG A 78 -7.20 -7.24 -10.10
C ARG A 78 -8.62 -7.32 -9.57
N LEU A 79 -8.92 -8.32 -8.76
CA LEU A 79 -10.24 -8.50 -8.15
C LEU A 79 -10.59 -7.30 -7.25
N ILE A 80 -9.68 -6.85 -6.43
CA ILE A 80 -9.88 -5.68 -5.54
C ILE A 80 -10.19 -4.44 -6.39
N VAL A 81 -9.43 -4.17 -7.40
CA VAL A 81 -9.66 -3.03 -8.29
C VAL A 81 -11.00 -3.11 -9.00
N UNK A 82 -11.31 -4.21 -9.38
CA UNK A 82 -12.43 -4.45 -9.95
C UNK A 82 -13.48 -4.19 -9.15
N THR A 83 -13.58 -4.73 -7.89
CA THR A 83 -14.67 -4.65 -6.89
C THR A 83 -14.87 -3.23 -6.36
N LEU A 84 -13.79 -2.52 -6.08
CA LEU A 84 -13.87 -1.16 -5.51
C LEU A 84 -14.50 -0.15 -6.46
N ASN A 85 -14.34 -0.35 -7.77
CA ASN A 85 -14.88 0.55 -8.80
C ASN A 85 -14.65 2.04 -8.45
N CYS A 86 -13.46 2.35 -7.96
CA CYS A 86 -13.12 3.69 -7.43
C CYS A 86 -12.84 4.73 -8.52
N GLY A 87 -13.24 4.46 -9.74
CA GLY A 87 -12.93 5.35 -10.85
C GLY A 87 -11.46 5.30 -11.26
N ARG A 88 -11.13 6.00 -12.31
CA ARG A 88 -9.75 6.10 -12.81
C ARG A 88 -9.43 7.56 -13.10
N PRO A 89 -8.20 7.99 -12.85
CA PRO A 89 -7.09 7.30 -12.16
C PRO A 89 -7.23 7.29 -10.62
N LYS A 90 -6.51 6.38 -9.97
CA LYS A 90 -6.60 6.12 -8.52
C LYS A 90 -5.53 6.87 -7.74
N LEU A 91 -5.88 7.22 -6.51
CA LEU A 91 -4.92 7.74 -5.54
C LEU A 91 -4.32 6.54 -4.80
N LEU A 92 -3.00 6.42 -4.82
CA LEU A 92 -2.29 5.32 -4.15
C LEU A 92 -1.50 5.85 -2.96
N ALA A 93 -1.25 5.00 -1.98
CA ALA A 93 -0.37 5.30 -0.86
C ALA A 93 0.66 4.18 -0.70
N LEU A 94 1.92 4.57 -0.61
CA LEU A 94 3.00 3.65 -0.25
C LEU A 94 3.28 3.85 1.24
N ASP A 95 3.26 2.76 1.98
CA ASP A 95 3.42 2.79 3.42
C ASP A 95 4.14 1.54 3.89
N ARG A 96 4.62 1.56 5.10
CA ARG A 96 5.29 0.43 5.71
C ARG A 96 4.64 0.14 7.06
N THR A 97 4.39 -1.11 7.32
CA THR A 97 3.86 -1.53 8.62
C THR A 97 4.75 -2.63 9.20
N ASN A 98 4.92 -2.58 10.48
CA ASN A 98 5.74 -3.57 11.17
C ASN A 98 5.12 -3.94 12.51
N TRP A 99 5.32 -5.20 12.89
CA TRP A 99 4.86 -5.71 14.18
C TRP A 99 5.69 -6.93 14.56
N LYS A 100 5.49 -7.41 15.76
CA LYS A 100 6.16 -8.62 16.23
C LYS A 100 5.22 -9.81 16.20
N LEU A 101 5.69 -10.91 15.64
CA LEU A 101 5.03 -12.20 15.70
C LEU A 101 5.92 -13.12 16.58
N GLY A 102 5.58 -13.17 17.85
CA GLY A 102 6.45 -13.78 18.84
C GLY A 102 7.75 -12.97 18.97
N SER A 103 8.89 -13.61 18.75
CA SER A 103 10.21 -12.97 18.78
C SER A 103 10.63 -12.38 17.43
N ARG A 104 9.87 -12.66 16.35
CA ARG A 104 10.24 -12.24 14.99
C ARG A 104 9.59 -10.92 14.61
N ASP A 105 10.38 -10.04 14.04
CA ASP A 105 9.86 -8.81 13.43
C ASP A 105 9.27 -9.13 12.05
N VAL A 106 8.06 -8.67 11.82
CA VAL A 106 7.41 -8.73 10.51
C VAL A 106 7.37 -7.30 9.99
N ASN A 107 7.97 -7.07 8.84
CA ASN A 107 8.09 -5.75 8.21
C ASN A 107 7.53 -5.86 6.79
N VAL A 108 6.53 -5.06 6.49
CA VAL A 108 5.79 -5.18 5.23
C VAL A 108 5.71 -3.82 4.54
N LEU A 109 6.15 -3.77 3.30
CA LEU A 109 5.94 -2.62 2.43
C LEU A 109 4.60 -2.82 1.71
N VAL A 110 3.71 -1.84 1.79
CA VAL A 110 2.34 -1.95 1.31
C VAL A 110 2.02 -0.83 0.33
N LEU A 111 1.44 -1.20 -0.80
CA LEU A 111 0.84 -0.25 -1.75
C LEU A 111 -0.67 -0.39 -1.60
N ALA A 112 -1.34 0.70 -1.25
CA ALA A 112 -2.77 0.73 -0.96
C ALA A 112 -3.51 1.71 -1.86
N ILE A 113 -4.77 1.42 -2.18
CA ILE A 113 -5.69 2.38 -2.81
C ILE A 113 -6.27 3.27 -1.71
N VAL A 114 -6.24 4.58 -1.92
CA VAL A 114 -6.82 5.56 -0.99
C VAL A 114 -8.23 5.89 -1.46
N THR A 115 -9.20 5.59 -0.63
CA THR A 115 -10.60 5.96 -0.86
C THR A 115 -10.96 7.13 0.07
N ARG A 116 -12.18 7.62 -0.04
CA ARG A 116 -12.66 8.73 0.82
C ARG A 116 -12.73 8.33 2.30
N ARG A 117 -12.89 7.07 2.61
CA ARG A 117 -13.14 6.60 3.98
C ARG A 117 -12.00 5.75 4.57
N PHE A 118 -11.26 5.04 3.73
CA PHE A 118 -10.27 4.08 4.20
C PHE A 118 -9.21 3.82 3.14
N ARG A 119 -8.15 3.15 3.53
CA ARG A 119 -7.10 2.67 2.63
C ARG A 119 -7.28 1.17 2.46
N VAL A 120 -7.22 0.70 1.22
CA VAL A 120 -7.35 -0.72 0.89
C VAL A 120 -5.99 -1.25 0.45
N PRO A 121 -5.35 -2.10 1.25
CA PRO A 121 -4.10 -2.74 0.80
C PRO A 121 -4.34 -3.49 -0.51
N LEU A 122 -3.52 -3.20 -1.51
CA LEU A 122 -3.66 -3.78 -2.84
C LEU A 122 -2.56 -4.77 -3.13
N MET A 123 -1.32 -4.37 -2.84
CA MET A 123 -0.13 -5.18 -3.04
C MET A 123 0.82 -4.97 -1.87
N TRP A 124 1.63 -5.98 -1.58
CA TRP A 124 2.62 -5.86 -0.53
C TRP A 124 3.81 -6.77 -0.79
N THR A 125 4.90 -6.48 -0.08
CA THR A 125 6.06 -7.35 -0.04
C THR A 125 6.62 -7.39 1.37
N LEU A 126 7.02 -8.57 1.81
CA LEU A 126 7.69 -8.76 3.08
C LEU A 126 9.15 -8.30 2.94
N LEU A 127 9.59 -7.46 3.86
CA LEU A 127 10.97 -7.01 3.88
C LEU A 127 11.79 -7.98 4.74
N PRO A 128 12.98 -8.40 4.29
CA PRO A 128 13.77 -9.39 5.02
C PRO A 128 14.54 -8.81 6.21
N HIS A 129 14.33 -7.53 6.52
CA HIS A 129 15.07 -6.81 7.55
C HIS A 129 14.16 -5.85 8.30
N ALA A 130 14.60 -5.40 9.46
CA ALA A 130 13.95 -4.32 10.19
C ALA A 130 14.30 -2.97 9.56
N GLY A 131 13.51 -1.95 9.85
CA GLY A 131 13.76 -0.59 9.38
C GLY A 131 13.18 -0.31 8.00
N ASN A 132 13.69 0.73 7.37
CA ASN A 132 13.11 1.27 6.14
C ASN A 132 13.35 0.37 4.92
N SER A 133 12.43 0.44 3.97
CA SER A 133 12.61 -0.19 2.65
C SER A 133 13.70 0.53 1.87
N ASP A 134 14.40 -0.21 1.04
CA ASP A 134 15.36 0.39 0.11
C ASP A 134 14.69 0.75 -1.22
N THR A 135 15.43 1.44 -2.07
CA THR A 135 14.95 1.90 -3.39
C THR A 135 14.53 0.73 -4.27
N ALA A 136 15.30 -0.35 -4.30
CA ALA A 136 15.01 -1.51 -5.16
C ALA A 136 13.69 -2.18 -4.75
N GLN A 137 13.44 -2.30 -3.45
CA GLN A 137 12.20 -2.88 -2.93
C GLN A 137 10.97 -2.04 -3.32
N ARG A 138 11.09 -0.72 -3.24
CA ARG A 138 10.00 0.22 -3.62
C ARG A 138 9.73 0.12 -5.12
N ILE A 139 10.78 0.13 -5.93
CA ILE A 139 10.69 0.02 -7.40
C ILE A 139 10.02 -1.32 -7.76
N ALA A 140 10.48 -2.44 -7.20
CA ALA A 140 9.94 -3.76 -7.52
C ALA A 140 8.44 -3.84 -7.23
N LEU A 141 7.98 -3.28 -6.09
CA LEU A 141 6.56 -3.30 -5.75
C LEU A 141 5.74 -2.43 -6.73
N LEU A 142 6.24 -1.23 -7.06
CA LEU A 142 5.53 -0.34 -7.98
C LEU A 142 5.56 -0.88 -9.42
N GLU A 143 6.65 -1.51 -9.86
CA GLU A 143 6.72 -2.16 -11.19
C GLU A 143 5.66 -3.24 -11.34
N ARG A 144 5.41 -4.03 -10.29
CA ARG A 144 4.30 -5.01 -10.30
C ARG A 144 2.96 -4.30 -10.55
N TYR A 145 2.73 -3.19 -9.85
CA TYR A 145 1.50 -2.40 -10.06
C TYR A 145 1.42 -1.89 -11.50
N LEU A 146 2.51 -1.30 -12.00
CA LEU A 146 2.55 -0.70 -13.34
C LEU A 146 2.34 -1.74 -14.44
N SER A 147 2.85 -2.97 -14.26
CA SER A 147 2.66 -4.05 -15.24
C SER A 147 1.20 -4.50 -15.33
N LEU A 148 0.43 -4.39 -14.24
CA LEU A 148 -0.98 -4.81 -14.21
C LEU A 148 -1.94 -3.70 -14.65
N PHE A 149 -1.66 -2.45 -14.29
CA PHE A 149 -2.63 -1.37 -14.39
C PHE A 149 -2.14 -0.16 -15.19
N GLY A 150 -0.84 -0.04 -15.43
CA GLY A 150 -0.24 1.07 -16.17
C GLY A 150 -0.16 2.36 -15.35
N ALA A 151 0.74 3.26 -15.76
CA ALA A 151 0.96 4.55 -15.09
C ALA A 151 -0.27 5.47 -15.18
N SER A 152 -1.00 5.41 -16.30
CA SER A 152 -2.21 6.23 -16.51
C SER A 152 -3.34 5.91 -15.50
N SER A 153 -3.26 4.77 -14.82
CA SER A 153 -4.21 4.41 -13.75
C SER A 153 -3.92 5.13 -12.43
N ILE A 154 -2.80 5.84 -12.32
CA ILE A 154 -2.37 6.52 -11.10
C ILE A 154 -2.66 8.00 -11.19
N ARG A 155 -3.50 8.51 -10.29
CA ARG A 155 -3.73 9.95 -10.12
C ARG A 155 -2.56 10.60 -9.38
N ALA A 156 -2.12 9.98 -8.30
CA ALA A 156 -0.92 10.35 -7.56
C ALA A 156 -0.54 9.24 -6.59
N LEU A 157 0.75 9.05 -6.39
CA LEU A 157 1.31 8.18 -5.36
C LEU A 157 1.67 9.04 -4.14
N LEU A 158 1.07 8.74 -3.02
CA LEU A 158 1.32 9.42 -1.75
C LEU A 158 2.30 8.60 -0.93
N ALA A 159 3.25 9.25 -0.27
CA ALA A 159 4.18 8.54 0.62
C ALA A 159 4.70 9.47 1.72
N ASP A 160 5.09 8.87 2.83
CA ASP A 160 5.66 9.62 3.94
C ASP A 160 7.17 9.86 3.70
N ARG A 161 7.76 10.65 4.59
CA ARG A 161 9.15 11.14 4.52
C ARG A 161 10.22 10.04 4.53
N GLU A 162 9.89 8.82 4.89
CA GLU A 162 10.85 7.71 4.76
C GLU A 162 11.06 7.27 3.30
N PHE A 163 10.11 7.61 2.42
CA PHE A 163 10.13 7.20 1.01
C PHE A 163 10.74 8.26 0.10
N ILE A 164 11.83 8.87 0.54
CA ILE A 164 12.57 9.85 -0.25
C ILE A 164 13.92 9.24 -0.68
N GLY A 165 14.44 9.67 -1.83
CA GLY A 165 15.74 9.20 -2.33
C GLY A 165 15.86 9.46 -3.82
N ALA A 166 17.10 9.81 -4.26
CA ALA A 166 17.34 10.22 -5.65
C ALA A 166 16.94 9.13 -6.67
N GLY A 167 17.35 7.88 -6.42
CA GLY A 167 17.02 6.77 -7.31
C GLY A 167 15.53 6.48 -7.38
N TRP A 168 14.83 6.66 -6.25
CA TRP A 168 13.38 6.47 -6.20
C TRP A 168 12.65 7.56 -6.99
N LEU A 169 13.01 8.82 -6.77
CA LEU A 169 12.40 9.92 -7.52
C LEU A 169 12.71 9.84 -9.04
N UNK A 170 13.71 9.35 -9.50
CA UNK A 170 14.03 9.22 -10.72
C UNK A 170 13.33 8.29 -11.41
N PHE A 171 13.06 7.18 -10.61
CA PHE A 171 12.19 6.15 -11.13
C PHE A 171 10.75 6.67 -11.34
N LEU A 172 10.21 7.34 -10.38
CA LEU A 172 8.85 7.91 -10.48
C LEU A 172 8.73 8.87 -11.66
N CYS A 173 9.70 9.71 -11.86
CA CYS A 173 9.77 10.60 -13.03
C CYS A 173 9.88 9.81 -14.33
N UNK A 174 10.59 8.75 -14.36
CA UNK A 174 10.77 7.98 -15.43
C UNK A 174 9.67 7.23 -15.81
N UNK A 175 8.87 6.84 -14.94
CA UNK A 175 7.81 6.18 -15.09
C UNK A 175 6.73 6.95 -15.29
N SER A 176 6.69 8.22 -15.34
CA SER A 176 5.61 9.20 -15.42
C SER A 176 4.51 8.96 -14.37
N VAL A 177 4.92 8.61 -13.17
CA VAL A 177 4.04 8.40 -12.02
C VAL A 177 3.91 9.72 -11.26
N PRO A 178 2.74 10.37 -11.24
CA PRO A 178 2.56 11.56 -10.40
C PRO A 178 2.68 11.18 -8.92
N PHE A 179 3.34 12.01 -8.14
CA PHE A 179 3.56 11.70 -6.72
C PHE A 179 3.49 12.93 -5.83
N ALA A 180 3.20 12.70 -4.55
CA ALA A 180 3.31 13.68 -3.49
C ALA A 180 3.93 12.98 -2.28
N ILE A 181 5.18 13.29 -1.97
CA ILE A 181 5.95 12.65 -0.90
C ILE A 181 6.25 13.67 0.17
N ARG A 182 5.93 13.33 1.41
CA ARG A 182 6.22 14.19 2.55
C ARG A 182 7.73 14.37 2.71
N LEU A 183 8.15 15.62 3.00
CA LEU A 183 9.55 15.96 3.22
C LEU A 183 9.77 16.40 4.67
N ARG A 184 11.01 16.30 5.13
CA ARG A 184 11.39 16.80 6.46
C ARG A 184 11.74 18.30 6.36
N GLU A 185 11.41 19.04 7.40
CA GLU A 185 11.63 20.49 7.43
C GLU A 185 13.12 20.89 7.45
N ASP A 186 14.00 19.97 7.85
CA ASP A 186 15.45 20.19 7.84
C ASP A 186 16.10 19.95 6.48
N MET A 187 15.38 19.33 5.54
CA MET A 187 15.89 19.15 4.18
C MET A 187 16.07 20.49 3.48
N GLN A 188 16.91 20.48 2.46
CA GLN A 188 17.29 21.68 1.74
C GLN A 188 16.86 21.60 0.28
N ILE A 189 16.48 22.75 -0.25
CA ILE A 189 16.20 22.94 -1.67
C ILE A 189 17.18 23.97 -2.22
N ARG A 190 17.75 23.70 -3.39
CA ARG A 190 18.53 24.64 -4.17
C ARG A 190 17.58 25.35 -5.13
N LEU A 191 17.38 26.63 -4.92
CA LEU A 191 16.50 27.45 -5.74
C LEU A 191 17.16 27.81 -7.09
N ALA A 192 16.35 28.32 -8.02
CA ALA A 192 16.84 28.70 -9.36
C ALA A 192 17.98 29.73 -9.33
N ASP A 193 18.05 30.57 -8.30
CA ASP A 193 19.12 31.53 -8.13
C ASP A 193 20.40 30.94 -7.52
N GLY A 194 20.44 29.62 -7.32
CA GLY A 194 21.58 28.90 -6.77
C GLY A 194 21.61 28.82 -5.24
N ARG A 195 20.76 29.58 -4.55
CA ARG A 195 20.77 29.62 -3.09
C ARG A 195 20.20 28.30 -2.50
N LEU A 196 20.92 27.80 -1.52
CA LEU A 196 20.51 26.61 -0.77
C LEU A 196 19.73 27.05 0.48
N ARG A 197 18.51 26.54 0.65
CA ARG A 197 17.64 26.94 1.76
C ARG A 197 17.00 25.70 2.41
N GLN A 198 16.95 25.68 3.73
CA GLN A 198 16.15 24.72 4.47
C GLN A 198 14.66 25.09 4.39
N PHE A 199 13.79 24.09 4.31
CA PHE A 199 12.35 24.36 4.23
C PHE A 199 11.83 25.16 5.42
N ARG A 200 12.35 24.88 6.64
CA ARG A 200 11.95 25.63 7.83
C ARG A 200 12.25 27.14 7.71
N SER A 201 13.30 27.49 7.00
CA SER A 201 13.68 28.89 6.82
C SER A 201 12.80 29.62 5.79
N LEU A 202 12.30 28.88 4.80
CA LEU A 202 11.40 29.41 3.78
C LEU A 202 10.02 29.78 4.35
N LEU A 203 9.61 29.12 5.44
CA LEU A 203 8.30 29.32 6.08
C LEU A 203 8.38 30.10 7.40
N ARG A 204 9.40 30.91 7.58
CA ARG A 204 9.51 31.76 8.78
C ARG A 204 8.38 32.79 8.86
N LYS A 205 8.09 33.46 7.73
CA LYS A 205 7.05 34.49 7.67
C LYS A 205 5.77 33.99 7.00
N PRO A 206 5.82 33.43 5.75
CA PRO A 206 4.58 32.98 5.13
C PRO A 206 4.07 31.70 5.81
N ARG A 207 2.75 31.56 5.90
CA ARG A 207 2.13 30.36 6.44
C ARG A 207 2.03 29.21 5.41
N ARG A 208 2.26 29.54 4.13
CA ARG A 208 2.26 28.58 3.02
C ARG A 208 3.10 29.10 1.88
N GLY A 209 3.61 28.20 1.05
CA GLY A 209 4.38 28.57 -0.12
C GLY A 209 4.59 27.40 -1.05
N THR A 210 5.05 27.72 -2.26
CA THR A 210 5.41 26.76 -3.29
C THR A 210 6.74 27.16 -3.89
N TRP A 211 7.63 26.19 -4.09
CA TRP A 211 8.96 26.44 -4.63
C TRP A 211 9.31 25.39 -5.66
N GLU A 212 10.13 25.77 -6.62
CA GLU A 212 10.71 24.87 -7.61
C GLU A 212 12.23 24.90 -7.42
N GLY A 213 12.87 23.75 -7.61
CA GLY A 213 14.30 23.64 -7.44
C GLY A 213 14.76 22.21 -7.29
N TRP A 214 16.03 22.05 -6.94
CA TRP A 214 16.62 20.73 -6.74
C TRP A 214 16.68 20.42 -5.25
N LEU A 215 16.18 19.26 -4.88
CA LEU A 215 16.40 18.77 -3.51
C LEU A 215 17.89 18.48 -3.35
N ASN A 216 18.48 19.01 -2.28
CA ASN A 216 19.91 18.86 -2.05
C ASN A 216 20.31 17.40 -1.93
N GLY A 217 21.33 16.98 -2.68
CA GLY A 217 21.77 15.59 -2.75
C GLY A 217 20.96 14.73 -3.73
N MET A 218 20.07 15.35 -4.53
CA MET A 218 19.23 14.66 -5.50
C MET A 218 19.31 15.30 -6.88
N ASP A 219 20.52 15.71 -7.26
CA ASP A 219 20.74 16.47 -8.50
C ASP A 219 20.41 15.68 -9.77
N ALA A 220 20.31 14.34 -9.68
CA ALA A 220 19.90 13.50 -10.81
C ALA A 220 18.42 13.67 -11.18
N VAL A 221 17.61 14.24 -10.27
CA VAL A 221 16.18 14.46 -10.52
C VAL A 221 16.02 15.89 -11.05
N PRO A 222 15.49 16.08 -12.27
CA PRO A 222 15.36 17.43 -12.84
C PRO A 222 14.48 18.35 -12.00
N ALA A 223 14.93 19.57 -11.77
CA ALA A 223 14.20 20.55 -10.94
C ALA A 223 12.82 20.88 -11.49
N ASN A 224 12.69 20.91 -12.82
CA ASN A 224 11.41 21.23 -13.46
C ASN A 224 10.36 20.14 -13.30
N GLN A 225 10.74 18.97 -12.78
CA GLN A 225 9.83 17.88 -12.50
C GLN A 225 9.40 17.86 -11.03
N LEU A 226 10.00 18.68 -10.19
CA LEU A 226 9.71 18.72 -8.76
C LEU A 226 9.15 20.09 -8.37
N ARG A 227 8.02 20.07 -7.70
CA ARG A 227 7.43 21.25 -7.08
C ARG A 227 7.21 20.94 -5.61
N VAL A 228 7.77 21.76 -4.74
CA VAL A 228 7.61 21.62 -3.30
C VAL A 228 6.55 22.58 -2.81
N ALA A 229 5.52 22.04 -2.16
CA ALA A 229 4.48 22.84 -1.52
C ALA A 229 4.57 22.65 -0.01
N ALA A 230 4.46 23.73 0.74
CA ALA A 230 4.54 23.65 2.19
C ALA A 230 3.51 24.55 2.86
N LYS A 231 3.04 24.11 4.02
CA LYS A 231 2.04 24.82 4.81
C LYS A 231 2.28 24.59 6.30
N ARG A 232 2.17 25.66 7.08
CA ARG A 232 2.20 25.57 8.54
C ARG A 232 0.81 25.15 9.04
N ILE A 233 0.74 24.04 9.75
CA ILE A 233 -0.49 23.55 10.34
C ILE A 233 -0.51 23.82 11.85
N LYS A 234 -1.61 23.55 12.52
CA LYS A 234 -1.77 23.78 13.96
C LYS A 234 -0.63 23.08 14.74
N GLY A 235 -0.15 23.73 15.78
CA GLY A 235 0.92 23.23 16.62
C GLY A 235 2.33 23.48 16.06
N SER A 236 2.47 24.40 15.11
CA SER A 236 3.75 24.79 14.51
C SER A 236 4.40 23.72 13.62
N GLU A 237 3.73 22.61 13.38
CA GLU A 237 4.22 21.56 12.49
C GLU A 237 4.18 22.04 11.03
N LEU A 238 5.22 21.72 10.27
CA LEU A 238 5.28 22.01 8.84
C LEU A 238 4.90 20.76 8.04
N LEU A 239 3.90 20.91 7.19
CA LEU A 239 3.59 19.90 6.19
C LEU A 239 4.25 20.32 4.90
N ILE A 240 5.18 19.49 4.40
CA ILE A 240 5.96 19.75 3.19
C ILE A 240 5.80 18.53 2.28
N VAL A 241 5.42 18.75 1.02
CA VAL A 241 5.25 17.68 0.02
C VAL A 241 5.87 18.12 -1.30
#